data_17587cc9af44c41f8b609e9174be9589
#
_entry.id   17587cc9af44c41f8b609e9174be9589
#
_cell.length_a   1.000
_cell.length_b   1.000
_cell.length_c   1.000
_cell.angle_alpha   90.00
_cell.angle_beta   90.00
_cell.angle_gamma   90.00
#
_symmetry.space_group_name_H-M   'P 1'
#
loop_
_entity.id
_entity.type
_entity.pdbx_description
1 polymer ?
#
loop_
_entity_poly.entity_id
_entity_poly.type
_entity_poly.pdbx_seq_one_letter_code
_entity_poly.pdbx_strand_id
1 'polypeptide(L)'
;CIRDRNYPDFEVVIVYVGHDSDFYEDLVRLKQSFPQITTTKIHLDPRFPISRKMALNVGIKSAHYECMVFTSTDAVPQTDRWLSLMAKGFMRGEIVVGYCGVERGKGFSNYMMRAWRMMHSADWIARAVRRRAYRGTLHNYGFTKSLYFGANGFSHLNMNIGEDDLFMQKVMTRDNVSVILSPRASLREKTWGGMGWWMSQLRYYGSAFRFYPQTVRNYIQWELGSRSLFFLTVVCAAAVMPFEFKIAALALLVIRFLIVAIEVRRIARRLGESGMMGRYFVYDLLSPLWA
;
A
#
# COMPACT_ATOMS: atom_id res chain seq x y z
N CYS A 1 -16.70 5.31 -3.22
CA CYS A 1 -17.17 4.39 -2.15
C CYS A 1 -18.68 4.47 -1.95
N ILE A 2 -19.23 5.68 -1.76
CA ILE A 2 -20.68 5.88 -1.47
C ILE A 2 -21.58 5.41 -2.64
N ARG A 3 -21.04 5.29 -3.84
CA ARG A 3 -21.76 4.80 -5.03
C ARG A 3 -21.67 3.29 -5.26
N ASP A 4 -21.10 2.54 -4.32
CA ASP A 4 -21.04 1.08 -4.41
C ASP A 4 -22.42 0.49 -4.05
N ARG A 5 -23.33 0.53 -5.03
CA ARG A 5 -24.70 0.02 -4.89
C ARG A 5 -24.81 -1.51 -4.81
N ASN A 6 -23.68 -2.20 -4.97
CA ASN A 6 -23.65 -3.67 -4.94
C ASN A 6 -23.42 -4.23 -3.52
N TYR A 7 -23.35 -3.38 -2.49
CA TYR A 7 -23.24 -3.79 -1.11
C TYR A 7 -24.33 -3.10 -0.28
N PRO A 8 -25.28 -3.83 0.31
CA PRO A 8 -26.51 -3.25 0.85
C PRO A 8 -26.28 -2.50 2.18
N ASP A 9 -25.49 -3.06 3.08
CA ASP A 9 -25.36 -2.57 4.46
C ASP A 9 -23.94 -2.10 4.75
N PHE A 10 -23.70 -0.81 4.62
CA PHE A 10 -22.42 -0.19 4.95
C PHE A 10 -22.58 1.22 5.51
N GLU A 11 -21.58 1.66 6.24
CA GLU A 11 -21.41 3.05 6.65
C GLU A 11 -20.07 3.61 6.17
N VAL A 12 -19.99 4.92 6.08
CA VAL A 12 -18.72 5.64 5.80
C VAL A 12 -18.45 6.55 6.98
N VAL A 13 -17.44 6.21 7.77
CA VAL A 13 -17.01 7.01 8.91
C VAL A 13 -15.94 7.99 8.46
N ILE A 14 -16.25 9.29 8.54
CA ILE A 14 -15.33 10.39 8.22
C ILE A 14 -14.90 11.05 9.51
N VAL A 15 -13.61 11.01 9.80
CA VAL A 15 -13.03 11.73 10.96
C VAL A 15 -12.39 13.00 10.45
N TYR A 16 -12.96 14.12 10.82
CA TYR A 16 -12.45 15.45 10.49
C TYR A 16 -11.54 15.97 11.58
N VAL A 17 -10.33 16.35 11.19
CA VAL A 17 -9.34 16.96 12.08
C VAL A 17 -9.00 18.33 11.51
N GLY A 18 -9.51 19.40 12.12
CA GLY A 18 -9.28 20.75 11.61
C GLY A 18 -10.13 21.82 12.29
N HIS A 19 -9.87 23.06 11.90
CA HIS A 19 -10.58 24.25 12.39
C HIS A 19 -11.54 24.86 11.36
N ASP A 20 -11.46 24.43 10.09
CA ASP A 20 -12.29 24.96 9.02
C ASP A 20 -13.77 24.60 9.27
N SER A 21 -14.55 25.61 9.60
CA SER A 21 -15.99 25.47 9.86
C SER A 21 -16.76 25.18 8.57
N ASP A 22 -16.40 25.84 7.48
CA ASP A 22 -17.11 25.75 6.20
C ASP A 22 -16.97 24.34 5.62
N PHE A 23 -15.78 23.78 5.67
CA PHE A 23 -15.55 22.39 5.27
C PHE A 23 -16.34 21.40 6.14
N TYR A 24 -16.44 21.66 7.46
CA TYR A 24 -17.22 20.79 8.34
C TYR A 24 -18.72 20.90 8.06
N GLU A 25 -19.23 22.09 7.76
CA GLU A 25 -20.62 22.27 7.35
C GLU A 25 -20.94 21.53 6.05
N ASP A 26 -20.02 21.54 5.07
CA ASP A 26 -20.16 20.76 3.85
C ASP A 26 -20.21 19.25 4.12
N LEU A 27 -19.44 18.74 5.09
CA LEU A 27 -19.54 17.35 5.53
C LEU A 27 -20.90 17.04 6.17
N VAL A 28 -21.45 17.98 6.95
CA VAL A 28 -22.78 17.84 7.56
C VAL A 28 -23.87 17.82 6.48
N ARG A 29 -23.79 18.69 5.47
CA ARG A 29 -24.69 18.68 4.31
C ARG A 29 -24.59 17.38 3.53
N LEU A 30 -23.37 16.86 3.35
CA LEU A 30 -23.13 15.58 2.68
C LEU A 30 -23.80 14.42 3.44
N LYS A 31 -23.75 14.43 4.77
CA LYS A 31 -24.45 13.47 5.62
C LYS A 31 -25.97 13.50 5.42
N GLN A 32 -26.56 14.68 5.25
CA GLN A 32 -27.99 14.81 4.97
C GLN A 32 -28.38 14.17 3.63
N SER A 33 -27.49 14.27 2.63
CA SER A 33 -27.69 13.68 1.30
C SER A 33 -27.42 12.17 1.25
N PHE A 34 -26.60 11.67 2.17
CA PHE A 34 -26.16 10.27 2.24
C PHE A 34 -26.23 9.76 3.69
N PRO A 35 -27.35 9.13 4.09
CA PRO A 35 -27.55 8.67 5.47
C PRO A 35 -26.50 7.69 5.99
N GLN A 36 -25.76 7.00 5.07
CA GLN A 36 -24.69 6.08 5.42
C GLN A 36 -23.42 6.78 5.96
N ILE A 37 -23.36 8.14 5.87
CA ILE A 37 -22.18 8.87 6.33
C ILE A 37 -22.32 9.18 7.82
N THR A 38 -21.32 8.78 8.58
CA THR A 38 -21.10 9.22 9.97
C THR A 38 -19.89 10.15 10.03
N THR A 39 -20.06 11.34 10.59
CA THR A 39 -19.00 12.33 10.73
C THR A 39 -18.63 12.51 12.19
N THR A 40 -17.34 12.51 12.48
CA THR A 40 -16.81 12.81 13.82
C THR A 40 -15.77 13.92 13.70
N LYS A 41 -15.92 14.98 14.47
CA LYS A 41 -14.97 16.09 14.54
C LYS A 41 -14.04 15.91 15.72
N ILE A 42 -12.73 16.04 15.50
CA ILE A 42 -11.73 16.14 16.56
C ILE A 42 -11.28 17.59 16.64
N HIS A 43 -11.45 18.19 17.81
CA HIS A 43 -10.96 19.55 18.07
C HIS A 43 -9.45 19.53 18.24
N LEU A 44 -8.76 20.42 17.50
CA LEU A 44 -7.32 20.60 17.65
C LEU A 44 -7.03 21.33 18.96
N ASP A 45 -6.23 20.74 19.82
CA ASP A 45 -5.64 21.40 20.99
C ASP A 45 -4.13 21.60 20.68
N PRO A 46 -3.61 22.83 20.72
CA PRO A 46 -2.19 23.10 20.45
C PRO A 46 -1.23 22.34 21.37
N ARG A 47 -1.69 21.93 22.55
CA ARG A 47 -0.92 21.14 23.52
C ARG A 47 -0.81 19.65 23.16
N PHE A 48 -1.73 19.15 22.34
CA PHE A 48 -1.81 17.74 21.98
C PHE A 48 -1.89 17.58 20.46
N PRO A 49 -0.76 17.40 19.76
CA PRO A 49 -0.78 17.20 18.31
C PRO A 49 -1.55 15.92 17.98
N ILE A 50 -2.59 16.06 17.17
CA ILE A 50 -3.41 14.91 16.75
C ILE A 50 -2.65 14.13 15.70
N SER A 51 -2.31 12.91 16.06
CA SER A 51 -1.69 11.97 15.12
C SER A 51 -2.76 11.28 14.25
N ARG A 52 -2.35 10.77 13.09
CA ARG A 52 -3.20 9.93 12.24
C ARG A 52 -3.76 8.73 12.99
N LYS A 53 -2.98 8.11 13.88
CA LYS A 53 -3.42 7.02 14.76
C LYS A 53 -4.60 7.41 15.65
N MET A 54 -4.56 8.61 16.20
CA MET A 54 -5.65 9.11 17.04
C MET A 54 -6.92 9.28 16.20
N ALA A 55 -6.83 9.86 15.02
CA ALA A 55 -7.96 9.99 14.11
C ALA A 55 -8.55 8.63 13.72
N LEU A 56 -7.69 7.66 13.35
CA LEU A 56 -8.11 6.29 13.07
C LEU A 56 -8.78 5.61 14.26
N ASN A 57 -8.21 5.76 15.47
CA ASN A 57 -8.79 5.19 16.69
C ASN A 57 -10.18 5.76 16.99
N VAL A 58 -10.38 7.07 16.79
CA VAL A 58 -11.70 7.70 16.93
C VAL A 58 -12.68 7.15 15.89
N GLY A 59 -12.25 7.03 14.63
CA GLY A 59 -13.08 6.46 13.57
C GLY A 59 -13.47 5.01 13.83
N ILE A 60 -12.52 4.18 14.29
CA ILE A 60 -12.77 2.77 14.66
C ILE A 60 -13.77 2.66 15.80
N LYS A 61 -13.66 3.52 16.81
CA LYS A 61 -14.62 3.55 17.93
C LYS A 61 -16.01 4.00 17.50
N SER A 62 -16.08 4.95 16.58
CA SER A 62 -17.35 5.46 16.05
C SER A 62 -18.05 4.54 15.06
N ALA A 63 -17.33 3.57 14.47
CA ALA A 63 -17.91 2.61 13.55
C ALA A 63 -18.87 1.65 14.26
N HIS A 64 -19.98 1.32 13.60
CA HIS A 64 -20.99 0.39 14.15
C HIS A 64 -20.74 -1.05 13.70
N TYR A 65 -20.21 -1.23 12.49
CA TYR A 65 -19.98 -2.56 11.93
C TYR A 65 -18.68 -3.21 12.39
N GLU A 66 -18.69 -4.53 12.46
CA GLU A 66 -17.54 -5.35 12.85
C GLU A 66 -16.43 -5.33 11.81
N CYS A 67 -16.76 -5.46 10.51
CA CYS A 67 -15.81 -5.47 9.42
C CYS A 67 -15.52 -4.04 8.94
N MET A 68 -14.28 -3.62 9.04
CA MET A 68 -13.86 -2.27 8.67
C MET A 68 -12.88 -2.30 7.49
N VAL A 69 -13.10 -1.45 6.49
CA VAL A 69 -12.19 -1.26 5.35
C VAL A 69 -11.71 0.18 5.34
N PHE A 70 -10.40 0.36 5.26
CA PHE A 70 -9.75 1.66 5.29
C PHE A 70 -9.33 2.09 3.89
N THR A 71 -9.57 3.35 3.61
CA THR A 71 -9.14 4.03 2.39
C THR A 71 -8.72 5.46 2.71
N SER A 72 -8.08 6.14 1.75
CA SER A 72 -7.78 7.58 1.87
C SER A 72 -8.72 8.40 0.99
N THR A 73 -8.81 9.70 1.28
CA THR A 73 -9.57 10.67 0.49
C THR A 73 -9.04 10.80 -0.94
N ASP A 74 -7.74 10.52 -1.14
CA ASP A 74 -7.07 10.61 -2.44
C ASP A 74 -7.16 9.32 -3.26
N ALA A 75 -7.73 8.24 -2.69
CA ALA A 75 -7.84 6.95 -3.34
C ALA A 75 -9.25 6.72 -3.88
N VAL A 76 -9.34 6.41 -5.17
CA VAL A 76 -10.59 6.17 -5.89
C VAL A 76 -10.71 4.70 -6.28
N PRO A 77 -11.80 4.00 -5.92
CA PRO A 77 -12.08 2.66 -6.38
C PRO A 77 -12.22 2.58 -7.91
N GLN A 78 -11.67 1.52 -8.50
CA GLN A 78 -11.72 1.34 -9.94
C GLN A 78 -13.09 0.85 -10.43
N THR A 79 -13.87 0.24 -9.56
CA THR A 79 -15.23 -0.22 -9.86
C THR A 79 -16.17 -0.05 -8.67
N ASP A 80 -17.47 -0.14 -8.93
CA ASP A 80 -18.55 -0.18 -7.94
C ASP A 80 -18.59 -1.49 -7.11
N ARG A 81 -17.74 -2.47 -7.45
CA ARG A 81 -17.65 -3.77 -6.77
C ARG A 81 -16.54 -3.82 -5.72
N TRP A 82 -15.83 -2.73 -5.52
CA TRP A 82 -14.71 -2.69 -4.59
C TRP A 82 -15.09 -3.16 -3.18
N LEU A 83 -16.11 -2.55 -2.58
CA LEU A 83 -16.51 -2.87 -1.22
C LEU A 83 -17.01 -4.31 -1.09
N SER A 84 -17.83 -4.78 -2.03
CA SER A 84 -18.33 -6.14 -2.03
C SER A 84 -17.23 -7.19 -2.17
N LEU A 85 -16.17 -6.89 -2.92
CA LEU A 85 -15.01 -7.78 -3.05
C LEU A 85 -14.13 -7.77 -1.79
N MET A 86 -13.93 -6.60 -1.17
CA MET A 86 -13.23 -6.50 0.11
C MET A 86 -13.99 -7.23 1.22
N ALA A 87 -15.31 -7.06 1.29
CA ALA A 87 -16.16 -7.72 2.27
C ALA A 87 -16.11 -9.27 2.17
N LYS A 88 -16.05 -9.82 0.95
CA LYS A 88 -15.85 -11.26 0.75
C LYS A 88 -14.52 -11.77 1.34
N GLY A 89 -13.53 -10.91 1.49
CA GLY A 89 -12.27 -11.25 2.14
C GLY A 89 -12.45 -11.64 3.60
N PHE A 90 -13.35 -10.98 4.32
CA PHE A 90 -13.63 -11.27 5.72
C PHE A 90 -14.27 -12.64 5.98
N MET A 91 -14.82 -13.28 4.95
CA MET A 91 -15.27 -14.66 5.05
C MET A 91 -14.11 -15.67 5.20
N ARG A 92 -12.87 -15.25 4.96
CA ARG A 92 -11.67 -16.10 4.95
C ARG A 92 -10.62 -15.70 5.98
N GLY A 93 -10.78 -14.57 6.62
CA GLY A 93 -9.84 -14.06 7.62
C GLY A 93 -10.27 -12.74 8.21
N GLU A 94 -9.77 -12.42 9.38
CA GLU A 94 -10.09 -11.19 10.10
C GLU A 94 -9.42 -9.95 9.50
N ILE A 95 -8.42 -10.15 8.64
CA ILE A 95 -7.67 -9.10 7.96
C ILE A 95 -7.81 -9.29 6.46
N VAL A 96 -8.14 -8.20 5.76
CA VAL A 96 -8.26 -8.17 4.31
C VAL A 96 -7.28 -7.15 3.76
N VAL A 97 -6.47 -7.55 2.78
CA VAL A 97 -5.53 -6.65 2.11
C VAL A 97 -5.76 -6.64 0.61
N GLY A 98 -5.78 -5.44 0.04
CA GLY A 98 -5.96 -5.21 -1.39
C GLY A 98 -4.85 -4.33 -1.95
N TYR A 99 -4.90 -4.06 -3.25
CA TYR A 99 -3.94 -3.23 -3.96
C TYR A 99 -4.46 -1.81 -4.14
N CYS A 100 -3.60 -0.83 -3.89
CA CYS A 100 -3.80 0.57 -4.28
C CYS A 100 -2.62 1.05 -5.12
N GLY A 101 -2.86 1.29 -6.40
CA GLY A 101 -1.88 1.85 -7.32
C GLY A 101 -1.91 3.37 -7.36
N VAL A 102 -0.97 3.97 -8.08
CA VAL A 102 -0.96 5.41 -8.37
C VAL A 102 -1.76 5.68 -9.64
N GLU A 103 -2.53 6.77 -9.68
CA GLU A 103 -3.29 7.18 -10.86
C GLU A 103 -2.38 7.42 -12.06
N ARG A 104 -2.85 7.03 -13.25
CA ARG A 104 -2.09 7.19 -14.47
C ARG A 104 -2.06 8.64 -14.92
N GLY A 105 -0.89 9.24 -14.81
CA GLY A 105 -0.60 10.57 -15.32
C GLY A 105 0.39 10.56 -16.48
N LYS A 106 0.75 11.75 -16.95
CA LYS A 106 1.77 11.94 -17.99
C LYS A 106 3.17 12.05 -17.39
N GLY A 107 4.19 11.77 -18.20
CA GLY A 107 5.59 11.98 -17.86
C GLY A 107 6.30 10.78 -17.22
N PHE A 108 7.62 10.87 -17.17
CA PHE A 108 8.50 9.82 -16.66
C PHE A 108 8.37 9.64 -15.13
N SER A 109 8.22 10.75 -14.40
CA SER A 109 8.07 10.73 -12.95
C SER A 109 6.83 9.91 -12.52
N ASN A 110 5.66 10.13 -13.15
CA ASN A 110 4.46 9.34 -12.86
C ASN A 110 4.68 7.86 -13.17
N TYR A 111 5.37 7.54 -14.29
CA TYR A 111 5.70 6.16 -14.60
C TYR A 111 6.56 5.53 -13.49
N MET A 112 7.60 6.21 -13.00
CA MET A 112 8.48 5.70 -11.95
C MET A 112 7.74 5.46 -10.63
N MET A 113 6.87 6.41 -10.23
CA MET A 113 6.03 6.26 -9.03
C MET A 113 5.10 5.05 -9.14
N ARG A 114 4.45 4.85 -10.29
CA ARG A 114 3.58 3.71 -10.56
C ARG A 114 4.35 2.39 -10.54
N ALA A 115 5.50 2.33 -11.19
CA ALA A 115 6.35 1.15 -11.20
C ALA A 115 6.83 0.79 -9.79
N TRP A 116 7.29 1.78 -9.03
CA TRP A 116 7.67 1.60 -7.64
C TRP A 116 6.50 1.07 -6.79
N ARG A 117 5.34 1.74 -6.82
CA ARG A 117 4.17 1.32 -6.05
C ARG A 117 3.72 -0.10 -6.42
N MET A 118 3.71 -0.42 -7.70
CA MET A 118 3.34 -1.75 -8.20
C MET A 118 4.29 -2.84 -7.68
N MET A 119 5.60 -2.63 -7.81
CA MET A 119 6.58 -3.65 -7.42
C MET A 119 6.70 -3.79 -5.91
N HIS A 120 6.73 -2.67 -5.19
CA HIS A 120 6.70 -2.68 -3.74
C HIS A 120 5.44 -3.39 -3.18
N SER A 121 4.27 -3.13 -3.79
CA SER A 121 3.04 -3.83 -3.41
C SER A 121 3.06 -5.30 -3.79
N ALA A 122 3.61 -5.66 -4.94
CA ALA A 122 3.71 -7.04 -5.39
C ALA A 122 4.55 -7.89 -4.42
N ASP A 123 5.60 -7.32 -3.85
CA ASP A 123 6.45 -8.01 -2.88
C ASP A 123 5.68 -8.43 -1.63
N TRP A 124 5.10 -7.46 -0.89
CA TRP A 124 4.41 -7.80 0.36
C TRP A 124 3.10 -8.59 0.12
N ILE A 125 2.40 -8.36 -1.01
CA ILE A 125 1.24 -9.15 -1.42
C ILE A 125 1.63 -10.60 -1.70
N ALA A 126 2.74 -10.84 -2.42
CA ALA A 126 3.22 -12.19 -2.69
C ALA A 126 3.55 -12.96 -1.41
N ARG A 127 4.12 -12.26 -0.41
CA ARG A 127 4.35 -12.84 0.92
C ARG A 127 3.04 -13.15 1.66
N ALA A 128 2.07 -12.24 1.59
CA ALA A 128 0.75 -12.46 2.19
C ALA A 128 0.04 -13.68 1.57
N VAL A 129 0.08 -13.84 0.25
CA VAL A 129 -0.44 -15.04 -0.44
C VAL A 129 0.27 -16.33 0.01
N ARG A 130 1.55 -16.24 0.37
CA ARG A 130 2.34 -17.35 0.93
C ARG A 130 2.19 -17.53 2.44
N ARG A 131 1.16 -16.91 3.05
CA ARG A 131 0.91 -16.95 4.50
C ARG A 131 2.07 -16.39 5.35
N ARG A 132 2.78 -15.41 4.83
CA ARG A 132 3.89 -14.71 5.49
C ARG A 132 3.67 -13.19 5.40
N ALA A 133 2.43 -12.77 5.62
CA ALA A 133 2.06 -11.36 5.60
C ALA A 133 2.84 -10.58 6.67
N TYR A 134 3.21 -9.35 6.36
CA TYR A 134 3.89 -8.46 7.29
C TYR A 134 3.44 -7.00 7.21
N ARG A 135 2.56 -6.68 6.26
CA ARG A 135 2.01 -5.32 6.13
C ARG A 135 0.74 -5.30 5.27
N GLY A 136 0.01 -4.21 5.37
CA GLY A 136 -1.03 -3.79 4.45
C GLY A 136 -0.69 -2.48 3.76
N THR A 137 -1.71 -1.77 3.29
CA THR A 137 -1.60 -0.40 2.81
C THR A 137 -2.80 0.40 3.32
N LEU A 138 -2.56 1.59 3.86
CA LEU A 138 -3.60 2.48 4.41
C LEU A 138 -4.71 2.85 3.41
N HIS A 139 -4.48 2.59 2.13
CA HIS A 139 -5.41 2.96 1.07
C HIS A 139 -6.38 1.84 0.68
N ASN A 140 -6.08 0.57 1.03
CA ASN A 140 -6.91 -0.57 0.64
C ASN A 140 -6.64 -1.80 1.52
N TYR A 141 -7.03 -1.73 2.77
CA TYR A 141 -6.96 -2.85 3.69
C TYR A 141 -8.14 -2.78 4.67
N GLY A 142 -8.34 -3.85 5.40
CA GLY A 142 -9.37 -3.88 6.44
C GLY A 142 -9.05 -4.89 7.52
N PHE A 143 -9.69 -4.73 8.67
CA PHE A 143 -9.65 -5.69 9.76
C PHE A 143 -10.94 -5.62 10.58
N THR A 144 -11.17 -6.64 11.40
CA THR A 144 -12.32 -6.68 12.28
C THR A 144 -12.12 -5.81 13.52
N LYS A 145 -13.20 -5.26 14.02
CA LYS A 145 -13.21 -4.43 15.23
C LYS A 145 -12.74 -5.23 16.45
N SER A 146 -13.18 -6.47 16.57
CA SER A 146 -12.76 -7.41 17.62
C SER A 146 -11.26 -7.65 17.62
N LEU A 147 -10.65 -7.87 16.44
CA LEU A 147 -9.19 -8.01 16.32
C LEU A 147 -8.45 -6.75 16.81
N TYR A 148 -8.94 -5.57 16.44
CA TYR A 148 -8.34 -4.31 16.85
C TYR A 148 -8.33 -4.14 18.36
N PHE A 149 -9.48 -4.31 19.01
CA PHE A 149 -9.60 -4.17 20.46
C PHE A 149 -8.89 -5.29 21.21
N GLY A 150 -8.97 -6.52 20.71
CA GLY A 150 -8.24 -7.67 21.30
C GLY A 150 -6.71 -7.47 21.31
N ALA A 151 -6.18 -6.73 20.35
CA ALA A 151 -4.76 -6.36 20.31
C ALA A 151 -4.42 -5.08 21.07
N ASN A 152 -5.36 -4.48 21.82
CA ASN A 152 -5.24 -3.16 22.46
C ASN A 152 -4.97 -2.01 21.47
N GLY A 153 -5.47 -2.14 20.25
CA GLY A 153 -5.35 -1.14 19.20
C GLY A 153 -3.93 -0.67 18.92
N PHE A 154 -3.75 0.62 18.71
CA PHE A 154 -2.45 1.24 18.45
C PHE A 154 -1.63 1.59 19.71
N SER A 155 -2.01 1.12 20.89
CA SER A 155 -1.37 1.50 22.18
C SER A 155 0.12 1.18 22.25
N HIS A 156 0.58 0.17 21.50
CA HIS A 156 1.99 -0.24 21.46
C HIS A 156 2.85 0.62 20.50
N LEU A 157 2.25 1.53 19.73
CA LEU A 157 2.94 2.38 18.78
C LEU A 157 3.23 3.75 19.43
N ASN A 158 4.43 3.93 19.97
CA ASN A 158 4.86 5.21 20.56
C ASN A 158 5.29 6.25 19.52
N MET A 159 5.13 5.97 18.23
CA MET A 159 5.50 6.84 17.12
C MET A 159 4.28 7.26 16.31
N ASN A 160 4.42 8.31 15.50
CA ASN A 160 3.33 8.83 14.65
C ASN A 160 3.11 8.06 13.33
N ILE A 161 3.70 6.87 13.18
CA ILE A 161 3.65 6.02 12.01
C ILE A 161 3.42 4.56 12.42
N GLY A 162 3.13 3.68 11.49
CA GLY A 162 3.11 2.24 11.74
C GLY A 162 1.70 1.63 11.80
N GLU A 163 0.67 2.35 11.40
CA GLU A 163 -0.72 1.88 11.43
C GLU A 163 -0.97 0.77 10.41
N ASP A 164 -0.29 0.79 9.28
CA ASP A 164 -0.47 -0.13 8.16
C ASP A 164 0.60 -1.23 8.09
N ASP A 165 1.67 -1.09 8.82
CA ASP A 165 2.77 -2.06 8.84
C ASP A 165 3.07 -2.61 10.24
N LEU A 166 3.45 -1.77 11.22
CA LEU A 166 3.83 -2.24 12.55
C LEU A 166 2.64 -2.81 13.33
N PHE A 167 1.46 -2.18 13.24
CA PHE A 167 0.25 -2.75 13.83
C PHE A 167 -0.11 -4.07 13.14
N MET A 168 -0.05 -4.11 11.81
CA MET A 168 -0.35 -5.32 11.06
C MET A 168 0.62 -6.46 11.36
N GLN A 169 1.90 -6.18 11.56
CA GLN A 169 2.89 -7.19 11.98
C GLN A 169 2.56 -7.79 13.35
N LYS A 170 1.93 -7.03 14.25
CA LYS A 170 1.50 -7.53 15.56
C LYS A 170 0.31 -8.49 15.46
N VAL A 171 -0.64 -8.20 14.56
CA VAL A 171 -1.94 -8.90 14.52
C VAL A 171 -2.04 -9.92 13.39
N MET A 172 -1.19 -9.84 12.35
CA MET A 172 -1.19 -10.78 11.24
C MET A 172 -0.64 -12.14 11.67
N THR A 173 -1.38 -13.18 11.36
CA THR A 173 -0.98 -14.58 11.50
C THR A 173 -0.94 -15.27 10.14
N ARG A 174 -0.59 -16.55 10.11
CA ARG A 174 -0.57 -17.33 8.86
C ARG A 174 -1.96 -17.55 8.27
N ASP A 175 -3.00 -17.53 9.12
CA ASP A 175 -4.33 -18.00 8.75
C ASP A 175 -5.41 -16.90 8.79
N ASN A 176 -5.12 -15.72 9.37
CA ASN A 176 -6.11 -14.66 9.51
C ASN A 176 -6.09 -13.59 8.42
N VAL A 177 -5.20 -13.70 7.40
CA VAL A 177 -5.05 -12.72 6.34
C VAL A 177 -5.62 -13.23 5.02
N SER A 178 -6.56 -12.48 4.48
CA SER A 178 -7.14 -12.69 3.16
C SER A 178 -6.62 -11.63 2.17
N VAL A 179 -6.19 -12.06 0.98
CA VAL A 179 -5.64 -11.20 -0.07
C VAL A 179 -6.62 -11.09 -1.22
N ILE A 180 -6.98 -9.86 -1.59
CA ILE A 180 -7.87 -9.57 -2.72
C ILE A 180 -7.04 -9.05 -3.90
N LEU A 181 -6.81 -9.94 -4.88
CA LEU A 181 -6.01 -9.64 -6.08
C LEU A 181 -6.84 -9.24 -7.31
N SER A 182 -8.14 -9.02 -7.13
CA SER A 182 -8.98 -8.62 -8.26
C SER A 182 -8.66 -7.18 -8.69
N PRO A 183 -8.39 -6.90 -9.97
CA PRO A 183 -8.28 -5.52 -10.46
C PRO A 183 -9.52 -4.66 -10.17
N ARG A 184 -10.70 -5.31 -10.07
CA ARG A 184 -11.96 -4.64 -9.74
C ARG A 184 -12.05 -4.17 -8.29
N ALA A 185 -11.21 -4.74 -7.41
CA ALA A 185 -11.09 -4.35 -6.00
C ALA A 185 -9.89 -3.43 -5.75
N SER A 186 -9.18 -3.01 -6.78
CA SER A 186 -8.04 -2.09 -6.64
C SER A 186 -8.50 -0.63 -6.60
N LEU A 187 -7.72 0.20 -5.93
CA LEU A 187 -7.88 1.64 -5.88
C LEU A 187 -6.76 2.31 -6.66
N ARG A 188 -6.97 3.59 -6.98
CA ARG A 188 -5.94 4.46 -7.56
C ARG A 188 -5.85 5.73 -6.73
N GLU A 189 -4.66 6.00 -6.23
CA GLU A 189 -4.32 7.18 -5.45
C GLU A 189 -3.89 8.32 -6.38
N LYS A 190 -4.47 9.50 -6.19
CA LYS A 190 -4.00 10.73 -6.81
C LYS A 190 -2.74 11.21 -6.11
N THR A 191 -1.71 11.54 -6.88
CA THR A 191 -0.47 12.07 -6.33
C THR A 191 -0.42 13.59 -6.47
N TRP A 192 -0.24 14.28 -5.37
CA TRP A 192 -0.08 15.72 -5.31
C TRP A 192 1.40 16.05 -5.13
N GLY A 193 2.04 16.71 -6.08
CA GLY A 193 3.44 17.11 -5.95
C GLY A 193 4.51 16.20 -6.57
N GLY A 194 4.11 15.21 -7.36
CA GLY A 194 5.03 14.42 -8.20
C GLY A 194 6.18 13.77 -7.43
N MET A 195 7.43 14.14 -7.74
CA MET A 195 8.63 13.55 -7.11
C MET A 195 8.70 13.80 -5.59
N GLY A 196 8.23 14.96 -5.12
CA GLY A 196 8.18 15.27 -3.69
C GLY A 196 7.27 14.31 -2.92
N TRP A 197 6.11 13.98 -3.47
CA TRP A 197 5.22 12.98 -2.91
C TRP A 197 5.92 11.61 -2.83
N TRP A 198 6.60 11.18 -3.89
CA TRP A 198 7.32 9.91 -3.90
C TRP A 198 8.42 9.85 -2.84
N MET A 199 9.23 10.90 -2.72
CA MET A 199 10.25 10.99 -1.67
C MET A 199 9.64 10.94 -0.26
N SER A 200 8.46 11.52 -0.05
CA SER A 200 7.76 11.43 1.24
C SER A 200 7.33 9.98 1.55
N GLN A 201 6.87 9.23 0.54
CA GLN A 201 6.52 7.81 0.69
C GLN A 201 7.76 6.96 1.04
N LEU A 202 8.88 7.17 0.35
CA LEU A 202 10.14 6.47 0.66
C LEU A 202 10.59 6.74 2.10
N ARG A 203 10.54 8.00 2.55
CA ARG A 203 10.89 8.36 3.94
C ARG A 203 9.94 7.73 4.95
N TYR A 204 8.64 7.72 4.66
CA TYR A 204 7.64 7.11 5.53
C TYR A 204 7.95 5.62 5.77
N TYR A 205 8.12 4.85 4.70
CA TYR A 205 8.42 3.43 4.82
C TYR A 205 9.82 3.15 5.37
N GLY A 206 10.82 3.95 5.00
CA GLY A 206 12.17 3.83 5.55
C GLY A 206 12.23 4.11 7.05
N SER A 207 11.43 5.04 7.56
CA SER A 207 11.39 5.34 8.99
C SER A 207 10.80 4.21 9.84
N ALA A 208 9.85 3.44 9.29
CA ALA A 208 9.25 2.29 9.96
C ALA A 208 10.15 1.04 9.91
N PHE A 209 11.01 0.91 8.89
CA PHE A 209 11.80 -0.29 8.61
C PHE A 209 12.66 -0.76 9.81
N ARG A 210 13.23 0.17 10.56
CA ARG A 210 14.07 -0.16 11.75
C ARG A 210 13.32 -0.93 12.83
N PHE A 211 12.00 -0.83 12.87
CA PHE A 211 11.15 -1.49 13.86
C PHE A 211 10.60 -2.83 13.37
N TYR A 212 10.89 -3.22 12.14
CA TYR A 212 10.44 -4.50 11.60
C TYR A 212 11.14 -5.68 12.28
N PRO A 213 10.49 -6.84 12.43
CA PRO A 213 11.12 -8.07 12.88
C PRO A 213 12.35 -8.40 12.03
N GLN A 214 13.40 -8.95 12.68
CA GLN A 214 14.66 -9.26 12.01
C GLN A 214 14.49 -10.12 10.76
N THR A 215 13.56 -11.08 10.79
CA THR A 215 13.26 -11.96 9.65
C THR A 215 12.73 -11.20 8.44
N VAL A 216 11.90 -10.17 8.65
CA VAL A 216 11.36 -9.31 7.58
C VAL A 216 12.46 -8.39 7.07
N ARG A 217 13.25 -7.79 7.97
CA ARG A 217 14.37 -6.91 7.59
C ARG A 217 15.40 -7.66 6.75
N ASN A 218 15.81 -8.85 7.21
CA ASN A 218 16.77 -9.68 6.46
C ASN A 218 16.26 -10.03 5.07
N TYR A 219 14.97 -10.33 4.94
CA TYR A 219 14.38 -10.62 3.64
C TYR A 219 14.45 -9.41 2.69
N ILE A 220 14.03 -8.23 3.16
CA ILE A 220 14.03 -7.00 2.34
C ILE A 220 15.48 -6.63 1.96
N GLN A 221 16.41 -6.72 2.93
CA GLN A 221 17.83 -6.45 2.69
C GLN A 221 18.47 -7.45 1.71
N TRP A 222 18.09 -8.72 1.81
CA TRP A 222 18.60 -9.76 0.90
C TRP A 222 18.08 -9.56 -0.54
N GLU A 223 16.81 -9.24 -0.69
CA GLU A 223 16.21 -8.95 -2.00
C GLU A 223 16.92 -7.77 -2.68
N LEU A 224 17.11 -6.69 -1.93
CA LEU A 224 17.81 -5.50 -2.40
C LEU A 224 19.29 -5.77 -2.67
N GLY A 225 19.99 -6.41 -1.73
CA GLY A 225 21.42 -6.71 -1.82
C GLY A 225 21.73 -7.62 -2.99
N SER A 226 20.94 -8.66 -3.23
CA SER A 226 21.14 -9.58 -4.35
C SER A 226 20.96 -8.89 -5.71
N ARG A 227 20.02 -7.97 -5.82
CA ARG A 227 19.81 -7.16 -7.03
C ARG A 227 20.98 -6.22 -7.28
N SER A 228 21.44 -5.51 -6.25
CA SER A 228 22.57 -4.60 -6.33
C SER A 228 23.87 -5.36 -6.69
N LEU A 229 24.09 -6.51 -6.05
CA LEU A 229 25.24 -7.37 -6.32
C LEU A 229 25.24 -7.86 -7.77
N PHE A 230 24.10 -8.27 -8.31
CA PHE A 230 23.97 -8.68 -9.70
C PHE A 230 24.43 -7.58 -10.67
N PHE A 231 23.90 -6.36 -10.52
CA PHE A 231 24.30 -5.24 -11.39
C PHE A 231 25.77 -4.87 -11.23
N LEU A 232 26.27 -4.85 -10.01
CA LEU A 232 27.68 -4.59 -9.74
C LEU A 232 28.57 -5.64 -10.43
N THR A 233 28.22 -6.92 -10.32
CA THR A 233 28.95 -8.01 -10.98
C THR A 233 28.97 -7.86 -12.50
N VAL A 234 27.83 -7.48 -13.11
CA VAL A 234 27.75 -7.25 -14.56
C VAL A 234 28.64 -6.07 -14.97
N VAL A 235 28.62 -4.97 -14.23
CA VAL A 235 29.45 -3.80 -14.50
C VAL A 235 30.96 -4.14 -14.35
N CYS A 236 31.35 -4.84 -13.29
CA CYS A 236 32.73 -5.28 -13.09
C CYS A 236 33.20 -6.22 -14.21
N ALA A 237 32.34 -7.18 -14.59
CA ALA A 237 32.68 -8.09 -15.70
C ALA A 237 32.87 -7.34 -17.04
N ALA A 238 32.01 -6.37 -17.31
CA ALA A 238 32.11 -5.53 -18.51
C ALA A 238 33.40 -4.66 -18.54
N ALA A 239 33.85 -4.21 -17.36
CA ALA A 239 35.02 -3.33 -17.26
C ALA A 239 36.35 -4.09 -17.33
N VAL A 240 36.49 -5.20 -16.61
CA VAL A 240 37.81 -5.82 -16.30
C VAL A 240 38.03 -7.18 -16.96
N MET A 241 36.94 -7.94 -17.25
CA MET A 241 37.06 -9.32 -17.69
C MET A 241 37.42 -9.47 -19.20
N PRO A 242 38.04 -10.60 -19.63
CA PRO A 242 38.20 -10.95 -21.03
C PRO A 242 36.90 -10.97 -21.82
N PHE A 243 36.99 -10.91 -23.15
CA PHE A 243 35.86 -10.75 -24.06
C PHE A 243 34.76 -11.82 -23.91
N GLU A 244 35.17 -13.07 -23.68
CA GLU A 244 34.25 -14.20 -23.48
C GLU A 244 33.34 -13.99 -22.26
N PHE A 245 33.89 -13.48 -21.16
CA PHE A 245 33.13 -13.17 -19.95
C PHE A 245 32.21 -11.96 -20.13
N LYS A 246 32.57 -10.98 -20.98
CA LYS A 246 31.67 -9.85 -21.32
C LYS A 246 30.43 -10.33 -22.06
N ILE A 247 30.63 -11.31 -23.00
CA ILE A 247 29.49 -11.93 -23.71
C ILE A 247 28.60 -12.67 -22.72
N ALA A 248 29.16 -13.46 -21.81
CA ALA A 248 28.40 -14.17 -20.79
C ALA A 248 27.63 -13.22 -19.86
N ALA A 249 28.27 -12.13 -19.42
CA ALA A 249 27.63 -11.11 -18.59
C ALA A 249 26.45 -10.44 -19.32
N LEU A 250 26.62 -10.11 -20.60
CA LEU A 250 25.56 -9.56 -21.44
C LEU A 250 24.41 -10.56 -21.61
N ALA A 251 24.71 -11.83 -21.86
CA ALA A 251 23.68 -12.87 -21.97
C ALA A 251 22.88 -13.02 -20.67
N LEU A 252 23.53 -13.04 -19.52
CA LEU A 252 22.88 -13.09 -18.21
C LEU A 252 22.00 -11.86 -17.96
N LEU A 253 22.44 -10.67 -18.36
CA LEU A 253 21.67 -9.44 -18.27
C LEU A 253 20.40 -9.52 -19.12
N VAL A 254 20.51 -10.00 -20.36
CA VAL A 254 19.37 -10.17 -21.27
C VAL A 254 18.38 -11.20 -20.70
N ILE A 255 18.87 -12.35 -20.25
CA ILE A 255 18.03 -13.39 -19.64
C ILE A 255 17.29 -12.82 -18.42
N ARG A 256 17.99 -12.10 -17.55
CA ARG A 256 17.37 -11.45 -16.39
C ARG A 256 16.26 -10.48 -16.82
N PHE A 257 16.51 -9.62 -17.80
CA PHE A 257 15.49 -8.67 -18.26
C PHE A 257 14.28 -9.38 -18.87
N LEU A 258 14.46 -10.49 -19.59
CA LEU A 258 13.34 -11.29 -20.11
C LEU A 258 12.51 -11.88 -18.97
N ILE A 259 13.14 -12.47 -17.96
CA ILE A 259 12.45 -13.02 -16.80
C ILE A 259 11.68 -11.92 -16.06
N VAL A 260 12.33 -10.81 -15.76
CA VAL A 260 11.70 -9.67 -15.07
C VAL A 260 10.56 -9.09 -15.89
N ALA A 261 10.69 -8.98 -17.22
CA ALA A 261 9.62 -8.52 -18.09
C ALA A 261 8.39 -9.43 -18.04
N ILE A 262 8.58 -10.75 -18.01
CA ILE A 262 7.49 -11.72 -17.87
C ILE A 262 6.77 -11.52 -16.52
N GLU A 263 7.54 -11.41 -15.42
CA GLU A 263 6.97 -11.23 -14.09
C GLU A 263 6.24 -9.89 -13.97
N VAL A 264 6.80 -8.79 -14.43
CA VAL A 264 6.15 -7.48 -14.46
C VAL A 264 4.84 -7.53 -15.24
N ARG A 265 4.82 -8.21 -16.39
CA ARG A 265 3.59 -8.39 -17.18
C ARG A 265 2.51 -9.17 -16.41
N ARG A 266 2.91 -10.22 -15.69
CA ARG A 266 1.98 -11.02 -14.87
C ARG A 266 1.44 -10.22 -13.70
N ILE A 267 2.32 -9.50 -12.98
CA ILE A 267 1.96 -8.64 -11.85
C ILE A 267 1.03 -7.52 -12.31
N ALA A 268 1.42 -6.79 -13.37
CA ALA A 268 0.63 -5.69 -13.91
C ALA A 268 -0.79 -6.12 -14.29
N ARG A 269 -0.95 -7.29 -14.93
CA ARG A 269 -2.28 -7.83 -15.26
C ARG A 269 -3.11 -8.14 -14.01
N ARG A 270 -2.50 -8.75 -12.99
CA ARG A 270 -3.20 -9.11 -11.75
C ARG A 270 -3.59 -7.90 -10.92
N LEU A 271 -2.79 -6.84 -10.93
CA LEU A 271 -3.04 -5.60 -10.20
C LEU A 271 -3.80 -4.54 -11.01
N GLY A 272 -4.16 -4.85 -12.26
CA GLY A 272 -4.86 -3.92 -13.15
C GLY A 272 -4.01 -2.71 -13.57
N GLU A 273 -2.67 -2.87 -13.64
CA GLU A 273 -1.76 -1.84 -14.13
C GLU A 273 -1.59 -1.93 -15.65
N SER A 274 -1.58 -0.77 -16.30
CA SER A 274 -1.39 -0.67 -17.75
C SER A 274 -0.16 0.15 -18.11
N GLY A 275 0.49 -0.16 -19.25
CA GLY A 275 1.62 0.61 -19.76
C GLY A 275 2.92 0.47 -18.96
N MET A 276 3.11 -0.64 -18.21
CA MET A 276 4.29 -0.85 -17.38
C MET A 276 5.50 -1.45 -18.13
N MET A 277 5.26 -2.15 -19.26
CA MET A 277 6.30 -2.95 -19.93
C MET A 277 7.43 -2.14 -20.59
N GLY A 278 7.11 -1.04 -21.29
CA GLY A 278 8.04 -0.40 -22.21
C GLY A 278 9.24 0.29 -21.56
N ARG A 279 9.15 0.65 -20.28
CA ARG A 279 10.20 1.42 -19.56
C ARG A 279 10.62 0.75 -18.27
N TYR A 280 10.16 -0.47 -18.01
CA TYR A 280 10.41 -1.13 -16.73
C TYR A 280 11.90 -1.43 -16.50
N PHE A 281 12.64 -1.72 -17.55
CA PHE A 281 14.10 -1.94 -17.44
C PHE A 281 14.82 -0.71 -16.83
N VAL A 282 14.36 0.51 -17.11
CA VAL A 282 14.92 1.73 -16.49
C VAL A 282 14.63 1.76 -15.00
N TYR A 283 13.39 1.43 -14.60
CA TYR A 283 13.05 1.33 -13.18
C TYR A 283 13.89 0.27 -12.48
N ASP A 284 14.02 -0.92 -13.07
CA ASP A 284 14.76 -2.04 -12.48
C ASP A 284 16.26 -1.71 -12.30
N LEU A 285 16.86 -1.07 -13.31
CA LEU A 285 18.26 -0.62 -13.26
C LEU A 285 18.49 0.45 -12.18
N LEU A 286 17.56 1.39 -12.04
CA LEU A 286 17.69 2.49 -11.09
C LEU A 286 17.21 2.14 -9.68
N SER A 287 16.43 1.05 -9.52
CA SER A 287 15.80 0.70 -8.24
C SER A 287 16.79 0.53 -7.06
N PRO A 288 18.05 0.04 -7.23
CA PRO A 288 18.99 -0.03 -6.12
C PRO A 288 19.38 1.32 -5.51
N LEU A 289 19.13 2.43 -6.21
CA LEU A 289 19.53 3.76 -5.75
C LEU A 289 18.57 4.36 -4.67
N TRP A 290 17.35 3.84 -4.55
CA TRP A 290 16.33 4.35 -3.62
C TRP A 290 15.63 3.25 -2.81
N ALA A 291 16.13 2.06 -2.85
CA ALA A 291 15.56 0.93 -2.13
C ALA A 291 16.14 0.76 -0.72
#